data_31934d012cbb07c914cff3de2b236607
#
_entry.id   31934d012cbb07c914cff3de2b236607
#
_cell.length_a   1.000
_cell.length_b   1.000
_cell.length_c   1.000
_cell.angle_alpha   90.00
_cell.angle_beta   90.00
_cell.angle_gamma   90.00
#
_symmetry.space_group_name_H-M   'P 1'
#
loop_
_entity.id
_entity.type
_entity.pdbx_description
1 polymer ?
#
loop_
_entity_poly.entity_id
_entity_poly.type
_entity_poly.pdbx_seq_one_letter_code
_entity_poly.pdbx_strand_id
1 'polypeptide(L)'
;MNRPYIFCHMMTSLDGKIMGSYMNTKEGENAGNVFYNISFGENPYYKHQGWLSGRVTTDDNFTFYEKPALDENAPVVPEGDFVANGNAGMYYVSVDPAGKLGWKSGKLTYVDTHAHVIEVLTGKASNSYKAFLRKLGISYIVAGVETLDYEMAMEKLKKLFGIETLMLGGGGVLNWSFIQAGMCDEVSVVIAPVADGSSKTPALFNAKDEWASDTPVAFELQSAEIKDGGSVWLRYLVKRY
;
A
#
# COMPACT_ATOMS: atom_id res chain seq x y z
N MET A 1 2.90 -19.08 -8.69
CA MET A 1 2.48 -17.76 -9.19
C MET A 1 3.73 -16.90 -9.36
N ASN A 2 3.78 -16.11 -10.43
CA ASN A 2 4.91 -15.19 -10.69
C ASN A 2 4.82 -13.88 -9.91
N ARG A 3 3.92 -13.76 -8.93
CA ARG A 3 3.70 -12.59 -8.09
C ARG A 3 3.75 -12.93 -6.61
N PRO A 4 3.90 -11.95 -5.71
CA PRO A 4 3.77 -12.16 -4.28
C PRO A 4 2.38 -12.68 -3.88
N TYR A 5 2.29 -13.34 -2.73
CA TYR A 5 1.03 -13.45 -2.00
C TYR A 5 0.67 -12.07 -1.46
N ILE A 6 -0.55 -11.59 -1.74
CA ILE A 6 -0.97 -10.22 -1.37
C ILE A 6 -2.15 -10.28 -0.40
N PHE A 7 -1.94 -9.75 0.78
CA PHE A 7 -2.99 -9.60 1.79
C PHE A 7 -3.28 -8.11 2.03
N CYS A 8 -4.55 -7.73 1.90
CA CYS A 8 -5.02 -6.40 2.26
C CYS A 8 -5.22 -6.35 3.78
N HIS A 9 -4.37 -5.60 4.49
CA HIS A 9 -4.47 -5.47 5.95
C HIS A 9 -4.79 -4.04 6.32
N MET A 10 -5.95 -3.86 6.96
CA MET A 10 -6.50 -2.53 7.27
C MET A 10 -7.13 -2.51 8.66
N MET A 11 -7.07 -1.33 9.29
CA MET A 11 -7.93 -1.00 10.42
C MET A 11 -9.13 -0.20 9.92
N THR A 12 -10.31 -0.46 10.48
CA THR A 12 -11.51 0.32 10.19
C THR A 12 -12.26 0.70 11.47
N SER A 13 -13.02 1.79 11.38
CA SER A 13 -14.11 2.02 12.33
C SER A 13 -15.23 1.00 12.14
N LEU A 14 -16.19 0.95 13.09
CA LEU A 14 -17.36 0.06 13.02
C LEU A 14 -18.22 0.33 11.77
N ASP A 15 -18.25 1.57 11.28
CA ASP A 15 -18.92 1.99 10.04
C ASP A 15 -18.00 1.93 8.80
N GLY A 16 -16.87 1.19 8.88
CA GLY A 16 -16.02 0.81 7.75
C GLY A 16 -15.09 1.88 7.21
N LYS A 17 -14.78 2.95 7.98
CA LYS A 17 -13.86 4.01 7.57
C LYS A 17 -12.43 3.63 7.87
N ILE A 18 -11.50 3.88 6.93
CA ILE A 18 -10.08 3.54 7.06
C ILE A 18 -9.23 4.67 7.64
N MET A 19 -9.80 5.84 7.82
CA MET A 19 -9.20 7.01 8.47
C MET A 19 -10.31 7.88 9.05
N GLY A 20 -9.93 8.85 9.88
CA GLY A 20 -10.87 9.80 10.47
C GLY A 20 -10.62 10.03 11.94
N SER A 21 -11.48 10.83 12.56
CA SER A 21 -11.32 11.24 13.96
C SER A 21 -11.43 10.09 14.97
N TYR A 22 -12.05 8.98 14.57
CA TYR A 22 -12.12 7.76 15.42
C TYR A 22 -10.74 7.23 15.78
N MET A 23 -9.72 7.43 14.95
CA MET A 23 -8.35 6.96 15.20
C MET A 23 -7.71 7.61 16.43
N ASN A 24 -8.19 8.80 16.84
CA ASN A 24 -7.71 9.54 18.00
C ASN A 24 -8.49 9.22 19.28
N THR A 25 -9.40 8.26 19.23
CA THR A 25 -10.11 7.75 20.43
C THR A 25 -9.29 6.64 21.06
N LYS A 26 -9.52 6.36 22.34
CA LYS A 26 -8.88 5.23 23.03
C LYS A 26 -9.14 3.89 22.35
N GLU A 27 -10.35 3.70 21.84
CA GLU A 27 -10.76 2.51 21.09
C GLU A 27 -10.02 2.41 19.76
N GLY A 28 -9.86 3.53 19.05
CA GLY A 28 -9.09 3.63 17.80
C GLY A 28 -7.60 3.37 18.03
N GLU A 29 -7.01 3.95 19.06
CA GLU A 29 -5.61 3.70 19.44
C GLU A 29 -5.36 2.22 19.79
N ASN A 30 -6.23 1.61 20.58
CA ASN A 30 -6.14 0.18 20.91
C ASN A 30 -6.21 -0.69 19.64
N ALA A 31 -7.16 -0.42 18.75
CA ALA A 31 -7.28 -1.13 17.49
C ALA A 31 -6.05 -0.90 16.58
N GLY A 32 -5.47 0.30 16.59
CA GLY A 32 -4.22 0.62 15.90
C GLY A 32 -3.04 -0.21 16.39
N ASN A 33 -2.92 -0.41 17.71
CA ASN A 33 -1.92 -1.30 18.27
C ASN A 33 -2.12 -2.77 17.85
N VAL A 34 -3.37 -3.24 17.83
CA VAL A 34 -3.70 -4.59 17.33
C VAL A 34 -3.33 -4.73 15.85
N PHE A 35 -3.71 -3.75 15.02
CA PHE A 35 -3.35 -3.70 13.60
C PHE A 35 -1.84 -3.76 13.40
N TYR A 36 -1.08 -2.91 14.11
CA TYR A 36 0.37 -2.86 13.99
C TYR A 36 1.02 -4.19 14.40
N ASN A 37 0.61 -4.77 15.52
CA ASN A 37 1.18 -6.01 16.04
C ASN A 37 0.96 -7.21 15.11
N ILE A 38 -0.16 -7.25 14.38
CA ILE A 38 -0.47 -8.34 13.43
C ILE A 38 0.53 -8.37 12.26
N SER A 39 1.02 -7.22 11.80
CA SER A 39 1.87 -7.14 10.60
C SER A 39 3.30 -6.65 10.87
N PHE A 40 3.53 -5.84 11.90
CA PHE A 40 4.80 -5.18 12.15
C PHE A 40 5.37 -5.42 13.56
N GLY A 41 4.62 -6.05 14.45
CA GLY A 41 5.05 -6.31 15.82
C GLY A 41 6.24 -7.27 15.89
N GLU A 42 6.73 -7.55 17.09
CA GLU A 42 7.88 -8.43 17.35
C GLU A 42 7.65 -9.86 16.82
N ASN A 43 6.43 -10.38 16.94
CA ASN A 43 6.02 -11.71 16.46
C ASN A 43 4.79 -11.58 15.54
N PRO A 44 4.95 -11.00 14.34
CA PRO A 44 3.82 -10.70 13.48
C PRO A 44 3.18 -11.98 12.94
N TYR A 45 1.86 -11.96 12.78
CA TYR A 45 1.15 -13.05 12.13
C TYR A 45 1.54 -13.14 10.65
N TYR A 46 1.59 -11.99 9.96
CA TYR A 46 2.03 -11.92 8.57
C TYR A 46 3.53 -11.63 8.49
N LYS A 47 4.30 -12.61 7.98
CA LYS A 47 5.72 -12.43 7.67
C LYS A 47 5.83 -11.94 6.23
N HIS A 48 5.88 -10.64 6.04
CA HIS A 48 5.95 -10.01 4.73
C HIS A 48 7.26 -9.24 4.53
N GLN A 49 7.64 -9.00 3.28
CA GLN A 49 8.86 -8.27 2.93
C GLN A 49 8.58 -6.82 2.53
N GLY A 50 7.32 -6.42 2.42
CA GLY A 50 6.98 -5.04 2.09
C GLY A 50 5.51 -4.73 2.32
N TRP A 51 5.20 -3.43 2.38
CA TRP A 51 3.82 -2.95 2.33
C TRP A 51 3.64 -1.92 1.24
N LEU A 52 2.49 -1.94 0.59
CA LEU A 52 2.18 -1.16 -0.59
C LEU A 52 1.02 -0.21 -0.31
N SER A 53 1.21 1.06 -0.68
CA SER A 53 0.19 2.10 -0.56
C SER A 53 0.09 2.95 -1.82
N GLY A 54 -1.05 3.60 -2.01
CA GLY A 54 -1.25 4.54 -3.09
C GLY A 54 -0.66 5.91 -2.78
N ARG A 55 -0.49 6.74 -3.83
CA ARG A 55 0.11 8.07 -3.74
C ARG A 55 -0.49 8.94 -2.62
N VAL A 56 -1.82 9.03 -2.51
CA VAL A 56 -2.46 9.87 -1.48
C VAL A 56 -2.10 9.40 -0.07
N THR A 57 -2.15 8.09 0.19
CA THR A 57 -1.73 7.52 1.48
C THR A 57 -0.25 7.78 1.76
N THR A 58 0.59 7.76 0.73
CA THR A 58 2.02 8.11 0.85
C THR A 58 2.21 9.59 1.17
N ASP A 59 1.46 10.48 0.51
CA ASP A 59 1.48 11.91 0.80
C ASP A 59 1.02 12.21 2.24
N ASP A 60 -0.08 11.59 2.68
CA ASP A 60 -0.63 11.79 4.01
C ASP A 60 0.34 11.40 5.14
N ASN A 61 1.19 10.40 4.90
CA ASN A 61 2.01 9.80 5.96
C ASN A 61 3.51 10.07 5.86
N PHE A 62 4.06 10.35 4.65
CA PHE A 62 5.51 10.35 4.45
C PHE A 62 6.04 11.53 3.64
N THR A 63 5.32 12.01 2.63
CA THR A 63 5.80 13.10 1.77
C THR A 63 5.08 14.43 2.01
N PHE A 64 3.97 14.41 2.77
CA PHE A 64 3.24 15.59 3.26
C PHE A 64 2.89 16.58 2.15
N TYR A 65 2.57 16.07 0.95
CA TYR A 65 2.22 16.85 -0.25
C TYR A 65 3.34 17.80 -0.71
N GLU A 66 4.58 17.56 -0.30
CA GLU A 66 5.70 18.31 -0.82
C GLU A 66 5.95 17.99 -2.30
N LYS A 67 6.41 18.99 -3.03
CA LYS A 67 6.75 18.81 -4.45
C LYS A 67 8.16 18.23 -4.61
N PRO A 68 8.37 17.30 -5.56
CA PRO A 68 9.69 16.80 -5.87
C PRO A 68 10.61 17.93 -6.38
N ALA A 69 11.84 17.96 -5.89
CA ALA A 69 12.86 18.92 -6.33
C ALA A 69 13.48 18.46 -7.67
N LEU A 70 12.75 18.66 -8.76
CA LEU A 70 13.16 18.22 -10.09
C LEU A 70 14.25 19.12 -10.70
N ASP A 71 15.19 18.50 -11.39
CA ASP A 71 16.14 19.17 -12.28
C ASP A 71 15.71 18.88 -13.72
N GLU A 72 15.13 19.88 -14.38
CA GLU A 72 14.67 19.76 -15.77
C GLU A 72 15.82 19.57 -16.78
N ASN A 73 17.05 19.88 -16.37
CA ASN A 73 18.27 19.66 -17.18
C ASN A 73 18.98 18.35 -16.79
N ALA A 74 18.37 17.49 -15.97
CA ALA A 74 18.98 16.23 -15.58
C ALA A 74 19.33 15.38 -16.82
N PRO A 75 20.51 14.75 -16.84
CA PRO A 75 20.88 13.83 -17.92
C PRO A 75 19.81 12.74 -18.10
N VAL A 76 19.66 12.26 -19.32
CA VAL A 76 18.75 11.15 -19.61
C VAL A 76 19.22 9.92 -18.83
N VAL A 77 18.32 9.37 -18.01
CA VAL A 77 18.60 8.15 -17.25
C VAL A 77 18.31 6.91 -18.11
N PRO A 78 18.96 5.76 -17.84
CA PRO A 78 18.64 4.52 -18.52
C PRO A 78 17.16 4.17 -18.43
N GLU A 79 16.61 3.65 -19.53
CA GLU A 79 15.22 3.18 -19.56
C GLU A 79 15.00 1.99 -18.62
N GLY A 80 13.72 1.77 -18.26
CA GLY A 80 13.28 0.65 -17.46
C GLY A 80 13.39 0.88 -15.96
N ASP A 81 13.66 -0.20 -15.24
CA ASP A 81 13.66 -0.24 -13.79
C ASP A 81 14.99 0.22 -13.20
N PHE A 82 14.96 0.63 -11.92
CA PHE A 82 16.16 0.96 -11.17
C PHE A 82 16.12 0.35 -9.78
N VAL A 83 17.10 -0.48 -9.48
CA VAL A 83 17.25 -1.13 -8.17
C VAL A 83 18.43 -0.50 -7.44
N ALA A 84 18.14 0.40 -6.51
CA ALA A 84 19.15 1.01 -5.64
C ALA A 84 19.54 0.06 -4.49
N ASN A 85 18.58 -0.71 -3.97
CA ASN A 85 18.79 -1.74 -2.96
C ASN A 85 17.81 -2.91 -3.19
N GLY A 86 18.32 -4.02 -3.70
CA GLY A 86 17.54 -5.25 -3.95
C GLY A 86 17.55 -6.25 -2.79
N ASN A 87 18.17 -5.91 -1.65
CA ASN A 87 18.31 -6.82 -0.50
C ASN A 87 18.04 -6.07 0.82
N ALA A 88 16.95 -5.31 0.86
CA ALA A 88 16.48 -4.68 2.11
C ALA A 88 15.68 -5.67 2.94
N GLY A 89 15.74 -5.53 4.27
CA GLY A 89 14.95 -6.36 5.18
C GLY A 89 13.44 -6.08 5.08
N MET A 90 13.06 -4.85 4.69
CA MET A 90 11.68 -4.42 4.50
C MET A 90 11.61 -3.35 3.40
N TYR A 91 10.53 -3.36 2.62
CA TYR A 91 10.27 -2.40 1.56
C TYR A 91 8.96 -1.63 1.81
N TYR A 92 8.98 -0.34 1.53
CA TYR A 92 7.77 0.45 1.33
C TYR A 92 7.56 0.66 -0.16
N VAL A 93 6.45 0.18 -0.68
CA VAL A 93 6.11 0.28 -2.09
C VAL A 93 5.04 1.35 -2.28
N SER A 94 5.37 2.41 -3.01
CA SER A 94 4.43 3.49 -3.30
C SER A 94 3.96 3.43 -4.74
N VAL A 95 2.65 3.44 -4.96
CA VAL A 95 2.05 3.47 -6.31
C VAL A 95 1.81 4.92 -6.71
N ASP A 96 2.72 5.46 -7.51
CA ASP A 96 2.66 6.82 -8.06
C ASP A 96 2.90 6.83 -9.57
N PRO A 97 1.91 6.43 -10.39
CA PRO A 97 2.10 6.17 -11.83
C PRO A 97 2.74 7.32 -12.61
N ALA A 98 2.49 8.56 -12.22
CA ALA A 98 2.95 9.75 -12.92
C ALA A 98 4.21 10.41 -12.30
N GLY A 99 4.70 9.92 -11.16
CA GLY A 99 5.87 10.48 -10.48
C GLY A 99 5.64 11.87 -9.91
N LYS A 100 4.92 11.99 -8.81
CA LYS A 100 4.52 13.28 -8.20
C LYS A 100 4.98 13.44 -6.75
N LEU A 101 5.42 12.37 -6.09
CA LEU A 101 5.78 12.37 -4.68
C LEU A 101 7.09 13.11 -4.42
N GLY A 102 7.07 13.99 -3.43
CA GLY A 102 8.23 14.80 -3.02
C GLY A 102 9.10 14.15 -1.95
N TRP A 103 9.67 13.00 -2.25
CA TRP A 103 10.55 12.27 -1.34
C TRP A 103 11.75 13.08 -0.87
N LYS A 104 12.22 12.78 0.35
CA LYS A 104 13.46 13.34 0.91
C LYS A 104 14.55 12.28 1.06
N SER A 105 14.20 11.00 1.06
CA SER A 105 15.12 9.89 1.30
C SER A 105 14.59 8.61 0.66
N GLY A 106 15.49 7.71 0.28
CA GLY A 106 15.19 6.33 -0.12
C GLY A 106 14.90 5.39 1.07
N LYS A 107 14.90 5.93 2.29
CA LYS A 107 14.56 5.19 3.50
C LYS A 107 13.48 5.91 4.26
N LEU A 108 12.56 5.17 4.84
CA LEU A 108 11.55 5.68 5.75
C LEU A 108 11.44 4.83 7.01
N THR A 109 10.81 5.41 8.03
CA THR A 109 10.49 4.72 9.27
C THR A 109 8.99 4.84 9.52
N TYR A 110 8.36 3.71 9.78
CA TYR A 110 6.97 3.62 10.22
C TYR A 110 6.94 2.97 11.60
N VAL A 111 6.65 3.77 12.64
CA VAL A 111 6.82 3.39 14.05
C VAL A 111 8.25 2.89 14.26
N ASP A 112 8.49 1.60 14.49
CA ASP A 112 9.82 1.00 14.67
C ASP A 112 10.33 0.24 13.42
N THR A 113 9.53 0.24 12.33
CA THR A 113 9.89 -0.48 11.10
C THR A 113 10.64 0.42 10.13
N HIS A 114 11.86 0.03 9.78
CA HIS A 114 12.69 0.72 8.79
C HIS A 114 12.54 0.04 7.42
N ALA A 115 12.28 0.83 6.38
CA ALA A 115 12.08 0.29 5.04
C ALA A 115 12.83 1.07 3.98
N HIS A 116 13.21 0.35 2.90
CA HIS A 116 13.67 0.96 1.65
C HIS A 116 12.47 1.28 0.76
N VAL A 117 12.49 2.45 0.13
CA VAL A 117 11.39 2.92 -0.73
C VAL A 117 11.53 2.36 -2.13
N ILE A 118 10.44 1.84 -2.66
CA ILE A 118 10.26 1.46 -4.07
C ILE A 118 9.08 2.26 -4.64
N GLU A 119 9.30 2.97 -5.76
CA GLU A 119 8.23 3.63 -6.51
C GLU A 119 7.73 2.74 -7.65
N VAL A 120 6.41 2.62 -7.78
CA VAL A 120 5.76 1.98 -8.94
C VAL A 120 5.27 3.07 -9.89
N LEU A 121 5.96 3.19 -11.01
CA LEU A 121 5.75 4.20 -12.04
C LEU A 121 5.10 3.59 -13.28
N THR A 122 4.63 4.45 -14.18
CA THR A 122 4.32 4.10 -15.58
C THR A 122 5.20 4.90 -16.54
N GLY A 123 4.97 4.74 -17.83
CA GLY A 123 5.63 5.55 -18.87
C GLY A 123 5.38 7.06 -18.76
N LYS A 124 4.42 7.49 -17.94
CA LYS A 124 4.11 8.91 -17.66
C LYS A 124 5.15 9.62 -16.79
N ALA A 125 5.93 8.89 -16.02
CA ALA A 125 6.95 9.49 -15.15
C ALA A 125 8.06 10.12 -15.99
N SER A 126 8.34 11.40 -15.76
CA SER A 126 9.35 12.16 -16.52
C SER A 126 10.76 11.66 -16.26
N ASN A 127 11.69 12.02 -17.17
CA ASN A 127 13.12 11.76 -16.98
C ASN A 127 13.64 12.48 -15.72
N SER A 128 13.25 13.74 -15.51
CA SER A 128 13.65 14.53 -14.33
C SER A 128 13.19 13.88 -13.03
N TYR A 129 11.99 13.26 -13.00
CA TYR A 129 11.53 12.54 -11.83
C TYR A 129 12.34 11.25 -11.58
N LYS A 130 12.59 10.46 -12.62
CA LYS A 130 13.44 9.25 -12.49
C LYS A 130 14.86 9.58 -12.07
N ALA A 131 15.43 10.67 -12.57
CA ALA A 131 16.74 11.18 -12.13
C ALA A 131 16.70 11.63 -10.65
N PHE A 132 15.64 12.30 -10.23
CA PHE A 132 15.41 12.68 -8.84
C PHE A 132 15.38 11.46 -7.91
N LEU A 133 14.63 10.41 -8.24
CA LEU A 133 14.59 9.17 -7.45
C LEU A 133 15.98 8.50 -7.37
N ARG A 134 16.72 8.42 -8.48
CA ARG A 134 18.08 7.88 -8.50
C ARG A 134 19.04 8.65 -7.60
N LYS A 135 18.96 9.98 -7.60
CA LYS A 135 19.77 10.85 -6.73
C LYS A 135 19.52 10.57 -5.24
N LEU A 136 18.29 10.25 -4.88
CA LEU A 136 17.90 9.90 -3.50
C LEU A 136 18.16 8.42 -3.14
N GLY A 137 18.61 7.61 -4.10
CA GLY A 137 18.76 6.17 -3.89
C GLY A 137 17.43 5.45 -3.70
N ILE A 138 16.35 5.94 -4.33
CA ILE A 138 15.03 5.33 -4.34
C ILE A 138 14.95 4.37 -5.51
N SER A 139 14.60 3.11 -5.24
CA SER A 139 14.32 2.13 -6.30
C SER A 139 13.01 2.47 -7.00
N TYR A 140 12.91 2.16 -8.30
CA TYR A 140 11.63 2.24 -9.00
C TYR A 140 11.49 1.14 -10.04
N ILE A 141 10.23 0.77 -10.29
CA ILE A 141 9.84 -0.08 -11.41
C ILE A 141 8.89 0.67 -12.34
N VAL A 142 8.96 0.41 -13.64
CA VAL A 142 8.04 0.96 -14.64
C VAL A 142 7.13 -0.14 -15.10
N ALA A 143 5.85 -0.05 -14.76
CA ALA A 143 4.84 -1.07 -15.07
C ALA A 143 3.63 -0.46 -15.78
N GLY A 144 3.57 -0.65 -17.08
CA GLY A 144 2.58 -0.06 -17.98
C GLY A 144 3.03 1.25 -18.62
N VAL A 145 2.32 1.68 -19.67
CA VAL A 145 2.63 2.91 -20.41
C VAL A 145 1.78 4.07 -19.90
N GLU A 146 0.48 4.02 -20.11
CA GLU A 146 -0.49 5.07 -19.71
C GLU A 146 -1.16 4.77 -18.37
N THR A 147 -1.45 3.51 -18.12
CA THR A 147 -2.09 3.00 -16.90
C THR A 147 -1.20 1.97 -16.25
N LEU A 148 -1.37 1.78 -14.94
CA LEU A 148 -0.66 0.77 -14.19
C LEU A 148 -1.04 -0.63 -14.67
N ASP A 149 -0.03 -1.42 -15.02
CA ASP A 149 -0.12 -2.85 -15.22
C ASP A 149 0.19 -3.55 -13.89
N TYR A 150 -0.86 -4.01 -13.21
CA TYR A 150 -0.75 -4.62 -11.88
C TYR A 150 0.04 -5.93 -11.92
N GLU A 151 -0.17 -6.76 -12.94
CA GLU A 151 0.50 -8.05 -13.07
C GLU A 151 2.00 -7.85 -13.26
N MET A 152 2.38 -7.00 -14.21
CA MET A 152 3.78 -6.64 -14.45
C MET A 152 4.44 -6.02 -13.21
N ALA A 153 3.73 -5.14 -12.49
CA ALA A 153 4.26 -4.52 -11.27
C ALA A 153 4.57 -5.58 -10.21
N MET A 154 3.63 -6.49 -9.96
CA MET A 154 3.81 -7.53 -8.93
C MET A 154 4.87 -8.55 -9.32
N GLU A 155 4.98 -8.94 -10.59
CA GLU A 155 6.07 -9.79 -11.08
C GLU A 155 7.43 -9.15 -10.87
N LYS A 156 7.57 -7.86 -11.17
CA LYS A 156 8.82 -7.12 -10.98
C LYS A 156 9.19 -6.99 -9.52
N LEU A 157 8.23 -6.71 -8.63
CA LEU A 157 8.48 -6.66 -7.18
C LEU A 157 9.03 -8.00 -6.66
N LYS A 158 8.44 -9.10 -7.08
CA LYS A 158 8.92 -10.42 -6.72
C LYS A 158 10.31 -10.70 -7.29
N LYS A 159 10.49 -10.47 -8.59
CA LYS A 159 11.72 -10.82 -9.31
C LYS A 159 12.93 -9.99 -8.91
N LEU A 160 12.75 -8.66 -8.74
CA LEU A 160 13.85 -7.72 -8.53
C LEU A 160 14.16 -7.51 -7.05
N PHE A 161 13.19 -7.71 -6.15
CA PHE A 161 13.34 -7.42 -4.72
C PHE A 161 13.08 -8.62 -3.82
N GLY A 162 12.76 -9.80 -4.37
CA GLY A 162 12.52 -11.01 -3.60
C GLY A 162 11.27 -10.94 -2.71
N ILE A 163 10.29 -10.09 -3.06
CA ILE A 163 9.07 -9.95 -2.27
C ILE A 163 8.16 -11.15 -2.54
N GLU A 164 8.07 -12.07 -1.61
CA GLU A 164 7.19 -13.25 -1.68
C GLU A 164 5.82 -13.00 -1.06
N THR A 165 5.76 -12.13 -0.06
CA THR A 165 4.52 -11.72 0.63
C THR A 165 4.50 -10.20 0.73
N LEU A 166 3.40 -9.59 0.28
CA LEU A 166 3.22 -8.14 0.23
C LEU A 166 1.92 -7.75 0.95
N MET A 167 2.01 -6.82 1.88
CA MET A 167 0.85 -6.21 2.50
C MET A 167 0.30 -5.10 1.60
N LEU A 168 -0.99 -5.13 1.29
CA LEU A 168 -1.70 -4.02 0.67
C LEU A 168 -2.27 -3.14 1.80
N GLY A 169 -1.69 -1.95 1.97
CA GLY A 169 -1.95 -1.02 3.08
C GLY A 169 -2.78 0.22 2.71
N GLY A 170 -3.49 0.18 1.60
CA GLY A 170 -4.48 1.21 1.28
C GLY A 170 -4.01 2.32 0.32
N GLY A 171 -4.79 3.44 0.04
CA GLY A 171 -6.17 3.67 0.49
C GLY A 171 -7.24 2.85 -0.23
N GLY A 172 -8.49 3.17 0.09
CA GLY A 172 -9.65 2.38 -0.34
C GLY A 172 -9.78 2.19 -1.85
N VAL A 173 -9.37 3.17 -2.67
CA VAL A 173 -9.36 3.05 -4.14
C VAL A 173 -8.33 2.01 -4.59
N LEU A 174 -7.13 2.04 -4.01
CA LEU A 174 -6.09 1.07 -4.35
C LEU A 174 -6.48 -0.33 -3.90
N ASN A 175 -7.03 -0.48 -2.69
CA ASN A 175 -7.53 -1.75 -2.19
C ASN A 175 -8.55 -2.37 -3.15
N TRP A 176 -9.54 -1.58 -3.59
CA TRP A 176 -10.54 -2.06 -4.52
C TRP A 176 -9.96 -2.41 -5.88
N SER A 177 -9.05 -1.59 -6.41
CA SER A 177 -8.38 -1.87 -7.70
C SER A 177 -7.64 -3.21 -7.69
N PHE A 178 -6.94 -3.53 -6.59
CA PHE A 178 -6.25 -4.82 -6.44
C PHE A 178 -7.22 -6.00 -6.36
N ILE A 179 -8.35 -5.82 -5.68
CA ILE A 179 -9.39 -6.86 -5.60
C ILE A 179 -10.03 -7.11 -6.96
N GLN A 180 -10.42 -6.05 -7.69
CA GLN A 180 -10.99 -6.17 -9.02
C GLN A 180 -10.02 -6.78 -10.05
N ALA A 181 -8.74 -6.44 -9.96
CA ALA A 181 -7.70 -7.01 -10.81
C ALA A 181 -7.33 -8.47 -10.45
N GLY A 182 -7.97 -9.08 -9.43
CA GLY A 182 -7.64 -10.43 -8.96
C GLY A 182 -6.23 -10.55 -8.34
N MET A 183 -5.65 -9.43 -7.92
CA MET A 183 -4.29 -9.40 -7.37
C MET A 183 -4.25 -9.58 -5.84
N CYS A 184 -5.37 -9.39 -5.14
CA CYS A 184 -5.45 -9.62 -3.70
C CYS A 184 -5.87 -11.05 -3.39
N ASP A 185 -5.17 -11.71 -2.47
CA ASP A 185 -5.44 -13.10 -2.07
C ASP A 185 -6.26 -13.17 -0.78
N GLU A 186 -5.98 -12.28 0.17
CA GLU A 186 -6.60 -12.27 1.50
C GLU A 186 -6.97 -10.85 1.91
N VAL A 187 -8.06 -10.70 2.65
CA VAL A 187 -8.46 -9.46 3.33
C VAL A 187 -8.44 -9.70 4.83
N SER A 188 -7.68 -8.88 5.53
CA SER A 188 -7.47 -8.89 6.97
C SER A 188 -7.91 -7.53 7.53
N VAL A 189 -8.94 -7.51 8.35
CA VAL A 189 -9.51 -6.26 8.86
C VAL A 189 -9.57 -6.27 10.38
N VAL A 190 -8.99 -5.26 11.01
CA VAL A 190 -9.18 -4.96 12.43
C VAL A 190 -10.28 -3.92 12.56
N ILE A 191 -11.39 -4.27 13.15
CA ILE A 191 -12.54 -3.37 13.36
C ILE A 191 -12.43 -2.78 14.77
N ALA A 192 -12.27 -1.47 14.86
CA ALA A 192 -12.32 -0.74 16.12
C ALA A 192 -13.77 -0.61 16.61
N PRO A 193 -14.03 -0.77 17.92
CA PRO A 193 -15.39 -0.65 18.47
C PRO A 193 -15.83 0.81 18.62
N VAL A 194 -15.69 1.59 17.55
CA VAL A 194 -16.04 3.01 17.46
C VAL A 194 -16.47 3.36 16.04
N ALA A 195 -17.49 4.19 15.88
CA ALA A 195 -17.92 4.71 14.58
C ALA A 195 -17.34 6.10 14.31
N ASP A 196 -16.95 6.38 13.07
CA ASP A 196 -16.46 7.70 12.65
C ASP A 196 -17.62 8.68 12.33
N GLY A 197 -18.68 8.18 11.68
CA GLY A 197 -19.88 8.92 11.32
C GLY A 197 -19.69 9.98 10.22
N SER A 198 -18.48 10.16 9.66
CA SER A 198 -18.20 11.12 8.60
C SER A 198 -18.59 10.58 7.22
N SER A 199 -19.25 11.41 6.43
CA SER A 199 -19.52 11.12 5.01
C SER A 199 -18.32 11.40 4.10
N LYS A 200 -17.25 12.03 4.61
CA LYS A 200 -16.07 12.44 3.83
C LYS A 200 -14.89 11.50 3.94
N THR A 201 -14.86 10.66 4.97
CA THR A 201 -13.77 9.71 5.18
C THR A 201 -13.92 8.48 4.26
N PRO A 202 -12.82 8.00 3.68
CA PRO A 202 -12.88 6.86 2.76
C PRO A 202 -13.24 5.55 3.47
N ALA A 203 -13.97 4.70 2.75
CA ALA A 203 -14.25 3.34 3.17
C ALA A 203 -13.09 2.40 2.84
N LEU A 204 -13.16 1.16 3.40
CA LEU A 204 -12.18 0.09 3.15
C LEU A 204 -11.98 -0.17 1.66
N PHE A 205 -13.06 -0.15 0.90
CA PHE A 205 -13.07 -0.29 -0.55
C PHE A 205 -13.85 0.85 -1.17
N ASN A 206 -13.21 1.59 -2.09
CA ASN A 206 -13.83 2.65 -2.85
C ASN A 206 -13.55 2.42 -4.34
N ALA A 207 -14.60 2.36 -5.15
CA ALA A 207 -14.45 2.45 -6.60
C ALA A 207 -14.30 3.92 -7.02
N LYS A 208 -13.50 4.18 -8.07
CA LYS A 208 -13.65 5.42 -8.85
C LYS A 208 -14.79 5.21 -9.84
N ASP A 209 -15.55 6.28 -10.13
CA ASP A 209 -16.68 6.21 -11.06
C ASP A 209 -16.29 5.60 -12.41
N GLU A 210 -15.11 5.96 -12.92
CA GLU A 210 -14.55 5.44 -14.19
C GLU A 210 -14.22 3.93 -14.14
N TRP A 211 -14.07 3.34 -12.95
CA TRP A 211 -13.68 1.94 -12.73
C TRP A 211 -14.70 1.20 -11.87
N ALA A 212 -15.85 1.80 -11.63
CA ALA A 212 -16.94 1.14 -10.94
C ALA A 212 -17.43 -0.07 -11.75
N SER A 213 -17.60 -1.18 -11.08
CA SER A 213 -18.16 -2.40 -11.64
C SER A 213 -19.36 -2.81 -10.80
N ASP A 214 -20.45 -3.16 -11.44
CA ASP A 214 -21.64 -3.71 -10.78
C ASP A 214 -21.46 -5.18 -10.36
N THR A 215 -20.26 -5.75 -10.59
CA THR A 215 -19.96 -7.12 -10.23
C THR A 215 -19.39 -7.18 -8.81
N PRO A 216 -20.14 -7.71 -7.84
CA PRO A 216 -19.65 -7.89 -6.48
C PRO A 216 -18.57 -8.97 -6.43
N VAL A 217 -17.60 -8.79 -5.52
CA VAL A 217 -16.58 -9.79 -5.21
C VAL A 217 -16.96 -10.47 -3.90
N ALA A 218 -16.98 -11.80 -3.89
CA ALA A 218 -17.28 -12.57 -2.69
C ALA A 218 -16.02 -12.97 -1.94
N PHE A 219 -16.19 -13.18 -0.63
CA PHE A 219 -15.12 -13.55 0.28
C PHE A 219 -15.50 -14.81 1.07
N GLU A 220 -14.49 -15.57 1.50
CA GLU A 220 -14.65 -16.75 2.34
C GLU A 220 -14.01 -16.50 3.71
N LEU A 221 -14.83 -16.51 4.76
CA LEU A 221 -14.36 -16.29 6.12
C LEU A 221 -13.37 -17.38 6.53
N GLN A 222 -12.19 -16.97 7.01
CA GLN A 222 -11.17 -17.85 7.56
C GLN A 222 -11.13 -17.81 9.08
N SER A 223 -11.22 -16.61 9.66
CA SER A 223 -11.30 -16.46 11.12
C SER A 223 -11.99 -15.17 11.52
N ALA A 224 -12.56 -15.19 12.73
CA ALA A 224 -13.09 -14.03 13.43
C ALA A 224 -12.63 -14.12 14.90
N GLU A 225 -11.83 -13.15 15.33
CA GLU A 225 -11.19 -13.17 16.63
C GLU A 225 -11.46 -11.87 17.40
N ILE A 226 -11.79 -11.99 18.67
CA ILE A 226 -11.85 -10.84 19.58
C ILE A 226 -10.41 -10.51 20.00
N LYS A 227 -10.04 -9.26 19.89
CA LYS A 227 -8.73 -8.72 20.27
C LYS A 227 -8.87 -7.74 21.42
N ASP A 228 -7.73 -7.29 21.95
CA ASP A 228 -7.67 -6.33 23.03
C ASP A 228 -8.46 -5.05 22.71
N GLY A 229 -9.04 -4.44 23.75
CA GLY A 229 -9.85 -3.24 23.64
C GLY A 229 -11.21 -3.44 22.96
N GLY A 230 -11.67 -4.69 22.78
CA GLY A 230 -12.95 -5.00 22.14
C GLY A 230 -12.93 -4.93 20.62
N SER A 231 -11.74 -4.84 20.01
CA SER A 231 -11.59 -4.92 18.56
C SER A 231 -11.92 -6.32 18.04
N VAL A 232 -12.35 -6.41 16.79
CA VAL A 232 -12.56 -7.69 16.09
C VAL A 232 -11.61 -7.78 14.92
N TRP A 233 -10.85 -8.87 14.85
CA TRP A 233 -10.01 -9.18 13.71
C TRP A 233 -10.67 -10.22 12.83
N LEU A 234 -10.94 -9.84 11.58
CA LEU A 234 -11.55 -10.69 10.55
C LEU A 234 -10.53 -11.01 9.47
N ARG A 235 -10.53 -12.26 9.01
CA ARG A 235 -9.74 -12.71 7.87
C ARG A 235 -10.63 -13.41 6.86
N TYR A 236 -10.46 -13.04 5.58
CA TYR A 236 -11.21 -13.59 4.46
C TYR A 236 -10.29 -13.91 3.29
N LEU A 237 -10.47 -15.04 2.62
CA LEU A 237 -9.91 -15.26 1.29
C LEU A 237 -10.79 -14.59 0.23
N VAL A 238 -10.17 -14.01 -0.78
CA VAL A 238 -10.86 -13.44 -1.93
C VAL A 238 -11.27 -14.58 -2.85
N LYS A 239 -12.58 -14.74 -3.12
CA LYS A 239 -13.05 -15.75 -4.07
C LYS A 239 -12.76 -15.32 -5.49
N ARG A 240 -12.18 -16.23 -6.26
CA ARG A 240 -11.96 -16.07 -7.71
C ARG A 240 -13.01 -16.91 -8.44
N TYR A 241 -13.70 -16.31 -9.37
CA TYR A 241 -14.67 -16.97 -10.24
C TYR A 241 -14.10 -17.17 -11.63
#